data_e653f1ac710295000b319bdc1b7cde7b
#
_entry.id   e653f1ac710295000b319bdc1b7cde7b
#
_cell.length_a   1.000
_cell.length_b   1.000
_cell.length_c   1.000
_cell.angle_alpha   90.00
_cell.angle_beta   90.00
_cell.angle_gamma   90.00
#
_symmetry.space_group_name_H-M   'P 1'
#
loop_
_entity.id
_entity.type
_entity.pdbx_description
1 polymer ?
#
loop_
_entity_poly.entity_id
_entity_poly.type
_entity_poly.pdbx_seq_one_letter_code
_entity_poly.pdbx_strand_id
1 'polypeptide(L)'
;VRDREIDEGSKKTAVQLVADVRTSVYLLEAAWASATETTWMGHGIKSHSDGSRVAIHELVLMRWRETEIHHADLEIGFTWRDWAPLFVRYDLDRLVMSWRARKPMGLTVLPDEIQQLEPNLRLAWFYGRHRVEGVAPPDPY
;
A
#
# COMPACT_ATOMS: atom_id res chain seq x y z
N VAL A 1 17.68 10.05 9.59
CA VAL A 1 16.49 10.93 9.74
C VAL A 1 15.30 10.08 10.17
N ARG A 2 14.88 9.08 9.38
CA ARG A 2 13.70 8.24 9.63
C ARG A 2 13.69 7.56 11.00
N ASP A 3 14.79 6.93 11.41
CA ASP A 3 14.86 6.20 12.68
C ASP A 3 14.67 7.15 13.87
N ARG A 4 15.22 8.37 13.79
CA ARG A 4 15.02 9.38 14.83
C ARG A 4 13.57 9.83 14.91
N GLU A 5 12.89 10.01 13.78
CA GLU A 5 11.47 10.39 13.74
C GLU A 5 10.57 9.28 14.31
N ILE A 6 10.91 8.01 14.07
CA ILE A 6 10.23 6.86 14.67
C ILE A 6 10.43 6.87 16.20
N ASP A 7 11.66 7.05 16.67
CA ASP A 7 11.98 7.12 18.09
C ASP A 7 11.28 8.28 18.81
N GLU A 8 11.21 9.45 18.17
CA GLU A 8 10.50 10.62 18.69
C GLU A 8 8.98 10.36 18.71
N GLY A 9 8.45 9.74 17.64
CA GLY A 9 7.05 9.36 17.53
C GLY A 9 6.62 8.36 18.60
N SER A 10 7.46 7.36 18.91
CA SER A 10 7.16 6.33 19.90
C SER A 10 6.97 6.86 21.35
N LYS A 11 7.45 8.07 21.60
CA LYS A 11 7.33 8.75 22.92
C LYS A 11 6.07 9.59 23.05
N LYS A 12 5.30 9.76 21.95
CA LYS A 12 4.09 10.57 21.95
C LYS A 12 2.92 9.82 22.57
N THR A 13 2.02 10.57 23.19
CA THR A 13 0.74 10.01 23.65
C THR A 13 -0.18 9.69 22.49
N ALA A 14 -1.17 8.82 22.68
CA ALA A 14 -2.18 8.52 21.65
C ALA A 14 -2.89 9.79 21.11
N VAL A 15 -3.19 10.75 22.00
CA VAL A 15 -3.82 12.02 21.59
C VAL A 15 -2.89 12.82 20.68
N GLN A 16 -1.60 12.89 21.00
CA GLN A 16 -0.61 13.57 20.16
C GLN A 16 -0.44 12.88 18.80
N LEU A 17 -0.40 11.54 18.77
CA LEU A 17 -0.32 10.78 17.52
C LEU A 17 -1.54 11.00 16.62
N VAL A 18 -2.74 11.02 17.19
CA VAL A 18 -3.97 11.32 16.43
C VAL A 18 -3.95 12.75 15.89
N ALA A 19 -3.47 13.72 16.67
CA ALA A 19 -3.32 15.09 16.21
C ALA A 19 -2.31 15.21 15.07
N ASP A 20 -1.17 14.51 15.15
CA ASP A 20 -0.16 14.48 14.10
C ASP A 20 -0.70 13.87 12.81
N VAL A 21 -1.46 12.76 12.90
CA VAL A 21 -2.10 12.13 11.74
C VAL A 21 -3.06 13.10 11.08
N ARG A 22 -3.92 13.76 11.84
CA ARG A 22 -4.86 14.78 11.31
C ARG A 22 -4.12 15.91 10.61
N THR A 23 -3.08 16.44 11.23
CA THR A 23 -2.27 17.51 10.65
C THR A 23 -1.63 17.07 9.34
N SER A 24 -1.05 15.86 9.30
CA SER A 24 -0.41 15.33 8.09
C SER A 24 -1.41 15.09 6.95
N VAL A 25 -2.65 14.67 7.26
CA VAL A 25 -3.72 14.54 6.25
C VAL A 25 -4.05 15.91 5.65
N TYR A 26 -4.30 16.95 6.47
CA TYR A 26 -4.59 18.29 5.97
C TYR A 26 -3.44 18.86 5.11
N LEU A 27 -2.19 18.66 5.53
CA LEU A 27 -1.03 19.11 4.75
C LEU A 27 -0.93 18.40 3.41
N LEU A 28 -1.21 17.10 3.38
CA LEU A 28 -1.19 16.31 2.15
C LEU A 28 -2.32 16.74 1.20
N GLU A 29 -3.54 16.91 1.71
CA GLU A 29 -4.69 17.39 0.93
C GLU A 29 -4.42 18.80 0.35
N ALA A 30 -3.86 19.69 1.14
CA ALA A 30 -3.48 21.04 0.68
C ALA A 30 -2.40 20.97 -0.41
N ALA A 31 -1.39 20.12 -0.24
CA ALA A 31 -0.34 19.92 -1.23
C ALA A 31 -0.92 19.37 -2.56
N TRP A 32 -1.83 18.41 -2.51
CA TRP A 32 -2.48 17.89 -3.72
C TRP A 32 -3.39 18.91 -4.38
N ALA A 33 -4.18 19.66 -3.59
CA ALA A 33 -5.06 20.69 -4.10
C ALA A 33 -4.30 21.85 -4.78
N SER A 34 -3.08 22.15 -4.33
CA SER A 34 -2.22 23.18 -4.92
C SER A 34 -1.32 22.68 -6.05
N ALA A 35 -1.30 21.37 -6.31
CA ALA A 35 -0.46 20.77 -7.34
C ALA A 35 -0.93 21.19 -8.74
N THR A 36 0.02 21.71 -9.53
CA THR A 36 -0.21 22.06 -10.93
C THR A 36 -0.08 20.84 -11.85
N GLU A 37 -0.50 20.96 -13.10
CA GLU A 37 -0.27 19.94 -14.13
C GLU A 37 1.22 19.53 -14.19
N THR A 38 2.12 20.50 -14.19
CA THR A 38 3.57 20.24 -14.19
C THR A 38 3.99 19.44 -12.96
N THR A 39 3.41 19.70 -11.80
CA THR A 39 3.68 18.93 -10.58
C THR A 39 3.23 17.48 -10.76
N TRP A 40 2.00 17.26 -11.23
CA TRP A 40 1.45 15.92 -11.43
C TRP A 40 2.21 15.09 -12.45
N MET A 41 2.77 15.72 -13.48
CA MET A 41 3.62 15.08 -14.49
C MET A 41 5.07 14.88 -14.02
N GLY A 42 5.43 15.43 -12.87
CA GLY A 42 6.77 15.34 -12.28
C GLY A 42 7.06 14.01 -11.59
N HIS A 43 8.28 13.92 -11.05
CA HIS A 43 8.75 12.75 -10.30
C HIS A 43 9.33 13.19 -8.96
N GLY A 44 9.03 12.42 -7.91
CA GLY A 44 9.67 12.50 -6.61
C GLY A 44 10.78 11.47 -6.43
N ILE A 45 11.57 11.62 -5.38
CA ILE A 45 12.54 10.62 -4.95
C ILE A 45 11.85 9.67 -3.99
N LYS A 46 11.75 8.40 -4.36
CA LYS A 46 11.16 7.34 -3.52
C LYS A 46 12.14 6.91 -2.42
N SER A 47 13.40 6.79 -2.76
CA SER A 47 14.44 6.37 -1.83
C SER A 47 15.72 7.17 -2.08
N HIS A 48 16.34 7.66 -1.00
CA HIS A 48 17.62 8.37 -1.06
C HIS A 48 18.82 7.41 -1.14
N SER A 49 18.63 6.14 -0.80
CA SER A 49 19.71 5.14 -0.80
C SER A 49 20.06 4.64 -2.20
N ASP A 50 19.07 4.49 -3.07
CA ASP A 50 19.23 3.98 -4.43
C ASP A 50 18.84 4.99 -5.52
N GLY A 51 18.37 6.18 -5.13
CA GLY A 51 17.95 7.23 -6.05
C GLY A 51 16.69 6.89 -6.83
N SER A 52 15.94 5.85 -6.42
CA SER A 52 14.73 5.45 -7.12
C SER A 52 13.69 6.58 -7.13
N ARG A 53 13.04 6.74 -8.29
CA ARG A 53 12.06 7.81 -8.54
C ARG A 53 10.67 7.20 -8.67
N VAL A 54 9.67 8.00 -8.34
CA VAL A 54 8.26 7.67 -8.48
C VAL A 54 7.53 8.84 -9.14
N ALA A 55 6.63 8.57 -10.05
CA ALA A 55 5.78 9.62 -10.62
C ALA A 55 4.87 10.20 -9.53
N ILE A 56 4.68 11.52 -9.51
CA ILE A 56 3.90 12.17 -8.46
C ILE A 56 2.46 11.63 -8.39
N HIS A 57 1.83 11.36 -9.52
CA HIS A 57 0.48 10.79 -9.56
C HIS A 57 0.39 9.38 -8.93
N GLU A 58 1.48 8.60 -8.92
CA GLU A 58 1.51 7.30 -8.26
C GLU A 58 1.50 7.40 -6.73
N LEU A 59 1.93 8.54 -6.17
CA LEU A 59 1.90 8.76 -4.72
C LEU A 59 0.48 8.71 -4.16
N VAL A 60 -0.52 9.13 -4.92
CA VAL A 60 -1.94 9.04 -4.52
C VAL A 60 -2.33 7.57 -4.33
N LEU A 61 -1.97 6.73 -5.29
CA LEU A 61 -2.28 5.30 -5.26
C LEU A 61 -1.49 4.57 -4.17
N MET A 62 -0.23 4.96 -3.97
CA MET A 62 0.59 4.45 -2.87
C MET A 62 -0.04 4.83 -1.52
N ARG A 63 -0.47 6.09 -1.34
CA ARG A 63 -1.12 6.54 -0.11
C ARG A 63 -2.44 5.81 0.12
N TRP A 64 -3.24 5.60 -0.91
CA TRP A 64 -4.48 4.83 -0.80
C TRP A 64 -4.22 3.41 -0.30
N ARG A 65 -3.22 2.75 -0.86
CA ARG A 65 -2.79 1.42 -0.43
C ARG A 65 -2.37 1.39 1.05
N GLU A 66 -1.49 2.30 1.46
CA GLU A 66 -1.06 2.40 2.86
C GLU A 66 -2.26 2.59 3.80
N THR A 67 -3.22 3.43 3.41
CA THR A 67 -4.40 3.68 4.22
C THR A 67 -5.29 2.45 4.35
N GLU A 68 -5.64 1.79 3.25
CA GLU A 68 -6.53 0.62 3.28
C GLU A 68 -5.91 -0.56 4.03
N ILE A 69 -4.64 -0.86 3.78
CA ILE A 69 -3.97 -2.00 4.40
C ILE A 69 -3.80 -1.76 5.90
N HIS A 70 -3.22 -0.63 6.28
CA HIS A 70 -2.96 -0.35 7.69
C HIS A 70 -4.23 -0.04 8.49
N HIS A 71 -5.30 0.42 7.86
CA HIS A 71 -6.60 0.51 8.52
C HIS A 71 -7.08 -0.89 8.95
N ALA A 72 -6.95 -1.88 8.08
CA ALA A 72 -7.28 -3.27 8.45
C ALA A 72 -6.33 -3.84 9.53
N ASP A 73 -5.05 -3.45 9.51
CA ASP A 73 -4.05 -3.88 10.51
C ASP A 73 -4.31 -3.33 11.93
N LEU A 74 -5.10 -2.26 12.06
CA LEU A 74 -5.46 -1.71 13.39
C LEU A 74 -6.46 -2.57 14.16
N GLU A 75 -7.15 -3.50 13.51
CA GLU A 75 -8.13 -4.42 14.09
C GLU A 75 -9.24 -3.73 14.92
N ILE A 76 -9.67 -2.52 14.51
CA ILE A 76 -10.69 -1.70 15.17
C ILE A 76 -12.07 -1.81 14.54
N GLY A 77 -12.41 -2.99 14.01
CA GLY A 77 -13.71 -3.26 13.37
C GLY A 77 -13.70 -3.11 11.85
N PHE A 78 -12.60 -2.65 11.25
CA PHE A 78 -12.35 -2.68 9.81
C PHE A 78 -11.36 -3.79 9.49
N THR A 79 -11.66 -4.58 8.48
CA THR A 79 -10.86 -5.74 8.08
C THR A 79 -10.63 -5.74 6.57
N TRP A 80 -9.82 -6.65 6.06
CA TRP A 80 -9.63 -6.83 4.62
C TRP A 80 -10.96 -7.15 3.87
N ARG A 81 -12.02 -7.59 4.56
CA ARG A 81 -13.36 -7.81 3.98
C ARG A 81 -14.05 -6.52 3.63
N ASP A 82 -13.69 -5.44 4.32
CA ASP A 82 -14.31 -4.12 4.20
C ASP A 82 -13.58 -3.23 3.18
N TRP A 83 -12.48 -3.71 2.58
CA TRP A 83 -11.76 -2.98 1.55
C TRP A 83 -12.68 -2.61 0.38
N ALA A 84 -12.55 -1.36 -0.07
CA ALA A 84 -13.36 -0.85 -1.17
C ALA A 84 -13.17 -1.69 -2.44
N PRO A 85 -14.25 -2.12 -3.14
CA PRO A 85 -14.13 -2.95 -4.34
C PRO A 85 -13.24 -2.37 -5.44
N LEU A 86 -13.21 -1.05 -5.57
CA LEU A 86 -12.33 -0.36 -6.51
C LEU A 86 -10.85 -0.51 -6.13
N PHE A 87 -10.53 -0.39 -4.84
CA PHE A 87 -9.18 -0.63 -4.33
C PHE A 87 -8.75 -2.08 -4.59
N VAL A 88 -9.60 -3.03 -4.21
CA VAL A 88 -9.30 -4.47 -4.39
C VAL A 88 -9.01 -4.79 -5.86
N ARG A 89 -9.84 -4.32 -6.79
CA ARG A 89 -9.65 -4.54 -8.22
C ARG A 89 -8.33 -3.94 -8.70
N TYR A 90 -8.10 -2.67 -8.40
CA TYR A 90 -6.91 -1.94 -8.86
C TYR A 90 -5.61 -2.58 -8.36
N ASP A 91 -5.54 -2.86 -7.07
CA ASP A 91 -4.30 -3.32 -6.47
C ASP A 91 -4.06 -4.81 -6.73
N LEU A 92 -5.12 -5.59 -6.87
CA LEU A 92 -5.03 -7.00 -7.27
C LEU A 92 -4.51 -7.13 -8.71
N ASP A 93 -4.99 -6.33 -9.64
CA ASP A 93 -4.48 -6.31 -11.03
C ASP A 93 -2.98 -6.00 -11.05
N ARG A 94 -2.54 -5.01 -10.30
CA ARG A 94 -1.12 -4.64 -10.16
C ARG A 94 -0.29 -5.80 -9.60
N LEU A 95 -0.76 -6.45 -8.53
CA LEU A 95 -0.03 -7.54 -7.87
C LEU A 95 0.02 -8.80 -8.73
N VAL A 96 -1.05 -9.12 -9.42
CA VAL A 96 -1.08 -10.25 -10.39
C VAL A 96 -0.12 -10.00 -11.55
N MET A 97 -0.06 -8.78 -12.08
CA MET A 97 0.92 -8.41 -13.11
C MET A 97 2.35 -8.53 -12.59
N SER A 98 2.62 -8.03 -11.40
CA SER A 98 3.92 -8.14 -10.75
C SER A 98 4.30 -9.61 -10.51
N TRP A 99 3.36 -10.43 -10.07
CA TRP A 99 3.58 -11.87 -9.90
C TRP A 99 3.96 -12.56 -11.21
N ARG A 100 3.22 -12.28 -12.29
CA ARG A 100 3.52 -12.84 -13.60
C ARG A 100 4.91 -12.44 -14.12
N ALA A 101 5.35 -11.23 -13.81
CA ALA A 101 6.64 -10.70 -14.23
C ALA A 101 7.84 -11.28 -13.47
N ARG A 102 7.65 -12.09 -12.43
CA ARG A 102 8.74 -12.69 -11.63
C ARG A 102 9.62 -13.67 -12.42
N LYS A 103 9.10 -14.23 -13.51
CA LYS A 103 9.86 -15.11 -14.41
C LYS A 103 9.90 -14.51 -15.81
N PRO A 104 10.96 -14.80 -16.57
CA PRO A 104 11.03 -14.38 -17.97
C PRO A 104 9.78 -14.79 -18.73
N MET A 105 9.32 -13.93 -19.64
CA MET A 105 8.14 -14.10 -20.49
C MET A 105 6.77 -14.07 -19.78
N GLY A 106 6.71 -13.65 -18.52
CA GLY A 106 5.44 -13.50 -17.81
C GLY A 106 4.65 -14.79 -17.58
N LEU A 107 5.35 -15.93 -17.51
CA LEU A 107 4.74 -17.26 -17.43
C LEU A 107 4.48 -17.75 -16.00
N THR A 108 4.68 -16.90 -14.99
CA THR A 108 4.36 -17.29 -13.61
C THR A 108 2.85 -17.21 -13.40
N VAL A 109 2.22 -18.36 -13.20
CA VAL A 109 0.78 -18.45 -12.90
C VAL A 109 0.61 -18.47 -11.38
N LEU A 110 -0.47 -17.87 -10.90
CA LEU A 110 -0.87 -18.02 -9.50
C LEU A 110 -1.26 -19.49 -9.22
N PRO A 111 -0.99 -20.02 -8.01
CA PRO A 111 -1.53 -21.31 -7.60
C PRO A 111 -3.05 -21.36 -7.79
N ASP A 112 -3.58 -22.51 -8.16
CA ASP A 112 -5.02 -22.67 -8.44
C ASP A 112 -5.88 -22.34 -7.21
N GLU A 113 -5.41 -22.71 -6.02
CA GLU A 113 -6.06 -22.40 -4.75
C GLU A 113 -6.23 -20.88 -4.55
N ILE A 114 -5.24 -20.10 -5.00
CA ILE A 114 -5.28 -18.63 -4.92
C ILE A 114 -6.16 -18.04 -6.00
N GLN A 115 -6.15 -18.62 -7.19
CA GLN A 115 -7.01 -18.15 -8.29
C GLN A 115 -8.51 -18.28 -7.98
N GLN A 116 -8.88 -19.31 -7.21
CA GLN A 116 -10.27 -19.60 -6.82
C GLN A 116 -10.79 -18.75 -5.67
N LEU A 117 -9.90 -18.04 -4.95
CA LEU A 117 -10.32 -17.16 -3.86
C LEU A 117 -11.13 -15.96 -4.37
N GLU A 118 -12.10 -15.53 -3.55
CA GLU A 118 -12.75 -14.24 -3.72
C GLU A 118 -11.71 -13.10 -3.76
N PRO A 119 -11.97 -12.01 -4.51
CA PRO A 119 -10.99 -10.96 -4.74
C PRO A 119 -10.36 -10.39 -3.47
N ASN A 120 -11.16 -10.11 -2.43
CA ASN A 120 -10.67 -9.59 -1.15
C ASN A 120 -9.73 -10.59 -0.45
N LEU A 121 -10.08 -11.88 -0.44
CA LEU A 121 -9.24 -12.94 0.14
C LEU A 121 -7.92 -13.09 -0.62
N ARG A 122 -7.98 -13.01 -1.96
CA ARG A 122 -6.80 -13.08 -2.82
C ARG A 122 -5.88 -11.90 -2.56
N LEU A 123 -6.42 -10.69 -2.45
CA LEU A 123 -5.64 -9.51 -2.10
C LEU A 123 -5.04 -9.63 -0.70
N ALA A 124 -5.81 -10.09 0.28
CA ALA A 124 -5.33 -10.33 1.64
C ALA A 124 -4.20 -11.37 1.69
N TRP A 125 -4.25 -12.41 0.85
CA TRP A 125 -3.15 -13.36 0.72
C TRP A 125 -1.89 -12.68 0.17
N PHE A 126 -1.99 -11.84 -0.85
CA PHE A 126 -0.84 -11.11 -1.38
C PHE A 126 -0.17 -10.23 -0.32
N TYR A 127 -0.92 -9.70 0.61
CA TYR A 127 -0.41 -8.88 1.72
C TYR A 127 -0.08 -9.68 2.98
N GLY A 128 -0.17 -11.00 2.96
CA GLY A 128 0.12 -11.85 4.11
C GLY A 128 -0.90 -11.76 5.24
N ARG A 129 -2.10 -11.18 4.99
CA ARG A 129 -3.20 -11.05 5.95
C ARG A 129 -4.20 -12.23 5.88
N HIS A 130 -4.02 -13.11 4.92
CA HIS A 130 -4.74 -14.37 4.80
C HIS A 130 -3.76 -15.49 4.44
N ARG A 131 -3.91 -16.64 5.07
CA ARG A 131 -3.10 -17.83 4.79
C ARG A 131 -3.96 -18.89 4.11
N VAL A 132 -3.40 -19.53 3.11
CA VAL A 132 -3.98 -20.70 2.44
C VAL A 132 -3.09 -21.89 2.75
N GLU A 133 -3.69 -22.97 3.26
CA GLU A 133 -2.97 -24.18 3.63
C GLU A 133 -2.24 -24.76 2.41
N GLY A 134 -0.99 -25.14 2.61
CA GLY A 134 -0.15 -25.70 1.54
C GLY A 134 0.39 -24.70 0.52
N VAL A 135 0.00 -23.43 0.59
CA VAL A 135 0.48 -22.39 -0.34
C VAL A 135 1.32 -21.36 0.41
N ALA A 136 2.59 -21.24 0.02
CA ALA A 136 3.47 -20.24 0.60
C ALA A 136 2.95 -18.82 0.27
N PRO A 137 2.95 -17.89 1.25
CA PRO A 137 2.65 -16.49 0.97
C PRO A 137 3.68 -15.91 -0.01
N PRO A 138 3.34 -14.87 -0.77
CA PRO A 138 4.34 -14.16 -1.56
C PRO A 138 5.39 -13.56 -0.64
N ASP A 139 6.62 -13.43 -1.17
CA ASP A 139 7.67 -12.68 -0.45
C ASP A 139 7.17 -11.27 -0.15
N PRO A 140 7.45 -10.73 1.04
CA PRO A 140 7.06 -9.36 1.39
C PRO A 140 7.67 -8.38 0.39
N TYR A 141 6.87 -7.39 -0.02
CA TYR A 141 7.27 -6.31 -0.92
C TYR A 141 8.08 -5.23 -0.22
#